data_af46d3e2996708e40b8e11b10414942c
#
_entry.id   af46d3e2996708e40b8e11b10414942c
#
_cell.length_a   1.000
_cell.length_b   1.000
_cell.length_c   1.000
_cell.angle_alpha   90.00
_cell.angle_beta   90.00
_cell.angle_gamma   90.00
#
_symmetry.space_group_name_H-M   'P 1'
#
loop_
_entity.id
_entity.type
_entity.pdbx_description
1 polymer ?
#
loop_
_entity_poly.entity_id
_entity_poly.type
_entity_poly.pdbx_seq_one_letter_code
_entity_poly.pdbx_strand_id
1 'polypeptide(L)'
;FNEDTAGIFADHLLMTYDQEIGEDATEVFRFFRQSYKKPQLKHLQIAPFDLRNFLRRKIEQEIENHRAGKPSGISIKVNNFSDTETNELMRRASDAGVPVRMIVRSMFSLVIEEGSSLEAISIVDKYLEHSRMLLFENGGEPEVFLSSADFMPRNFDTRVESIFPIYEKKLRNQLIGYFNIQWSDNVKARILDKNLTNQYRPNEGGKAMRAQFEIEKYLRDKN
;
A
#
# COMPACT_ATOMS: atom_id res chain seq x y z
N PHE A 1 -0.55 3.98 19.12
CA PHE A 1 -1.92 4.51 19.23
C PHE A 1 -2.18 4.99 20.64
N ASN A 2 -2.49 6.25 20.80
CA ASN A 2 -2.95 6.87 22.04
C ASN A 2 -4.00 7.94 21.70
N GLU A 3 -4.60 8.57 22.70
CA GLU A 3 -5.66 9.56 22.52
C GLU A 3 -5.21 10.75 21.67
N ASP A 4 -3.98 11.23 21.87
CA ASP A 4 -3.42 12.36 21.11
C ASP A 4 -3.22 12.01 19.63
N THR A 5 -2.64 10.84 19.34
CA THR A 5 -2.37 10.41 17.96
C THR A 5 -3.64 10.00 17.21
N ALA A 6 -4.64 9.46 17.90
CA ALA A 6 -5.94 9.12 17.31
C ALA A 6 -6.70 10.34 16.80
N GLY A 7 -6.45 11.52 17.36
CA GLY A 7 -7.01 12.79 16.88
C GLY A 7 -6.34 13.36 15.63
N ILE A 8 -5.18 12.82 15.24
CA ILE A 8 -4.33 13.36 14.16
C ILE A 8 -4.21 12.41 12.97
N PHE A 9 -4.00 11.10 13.23
CA PHE A 9 -3.67 10.12 12.20
C PHE A 9 -4.89 9.29 11.75
N ALA A 10 -5.00 9.07 10.43
CA ALA A 10 -5.80 7.99 9.87
C ALA A 10 -4.88 6.78 9.63
N ASP A 11 -5.06 5.72 10.41
CA ASP A 11 -4.18 4.54 10.36
C ASP A 11 -4.98 3.24 10.56
N HIS A 12 -4.32 2.11 10.36
CA HIS A 12 -4.88 0.78 10.58
C HIS A 12 -4.10 0.03 11.66
N LEU A 13 -4.83 -0.65 12.53
CA LEU A 13 -4.29 -1.57 13.52
C LEU A 13 -4.90 -2.96 13.30
N LEU A 14 -4.07 -3.96 13.07
CA LEU A 14 -4.51 -5.35 13.04
C LEU A 14 -4.39 -5.96 14.44
N MET A 15 -5.50 -6.51 14.94
CA MET A 15 -5.53 -7.39 16.10
C MET A 15 -5.83 -8.81 15.64
N THR A 16 -5.00 -9.77 16.00
CA THR A 16 -5.16 -11.16 15.59
C THR A 16 -4.84 -12.11 16.74
N TYR A 17 -5.50 -13.27 16.76
CA TYR A 17 -5.19 -14.41 17.63
C TYR A 17 -4.63 -15.60 16.83
N ASP A 18 -4.29 -15.39 15.56
CA ASP A 18 -3.65 -16.40 14.72
C ASP A 18 -2.31 -16.80 15.32
N GLN A 19 -2.16 -18.11 15.62
CA GLN A 19 -0.97 -18.61 16.30
C GLN A 19 0.29 -18.53 15.44
N GLU A 20 0.18 -18.78 14.12
CA GLU A 20 1.33 -18.73 13.22
C GLU A 20 1.85 -17.30 13.04
N ILE A 21 0.95 -16.32 12.94
CA ILE A 21 1.34 -14.89 12.96
C ILE A 21 1.96 -14.51 14.30
N GLY A 22 1.44 -15.05 15.40
CA GLY A 22 2.00 -14.87 16.76
C GLY A 22 3.41 -15.47 16.90
N GLU A 23 3.64 -16.65 16.30
CA GLU A 23 4.97 -17.26 16.21
C GLU A 23 5.94 -16.38 15.43
N ASP A 24 5.54 -15.90 14.27
CA ASP A 24 6.33 -14.97 13.45
C ASP A 24 6.69 -13.70 14.24
N ALA A 25 5.72 -13.09 14.92
CA ALA A 25 5.97 -11.94 15.76
C ALA A 25 7.00 -12.26 16.86
N THR A 26 6.91 -13.45 17.47
CA THR A 26 7.87 -13.92 18.48
C THR A 26 9.28 -14.04 17.89
N GLU A 27 9.43 -14.55 16.67
CA GLU A 27 10.71 -14.63 15.96
C GLU A 27 11.29 -13.22 15.68
N VAL A 28 10.45 -12.25 15.32
CA VAL A 28 10.90 -10.85 15.15
C VAL A 28 11.42 -10.29 16.48
N PHE A 29 10.72 -10.50 17.61
CA PHE A 29 11.20 -10.07 18.92
C PHE A 29 12.46 -10.84 19.36
N ARG A 30 12.60 -12.11 18.97
CA ARG A 30 13.83 -12.88 19.21
C ARG A 30 15.02 -12.28 18.43
N PHE A 31 14.79 -11.85 17.19
CA PHE A 31 15.80 -11.14 16.39
C PHE A 31 16.28 -9.86 17.09
N PHE A 32 15.41 -9.08 17.73
CA PHE A 32 15.86 -7.90 18.50
C PHE A 32 16.82 -8.24 19.64
N ARG A 33 16.70 -9.43 20.21
CA ARG A 33 17.60 -9.90 21.28
C ARG A 33 18.86 -10.57 20.74
N GLN A 34 18.78 -11.17 19.57
CA GLN A 34 19.82 -11.98 18.94
C GLN A 34 19.95 -11.62 17.45
N SER A 35 20.40 -10.37 17.20
CA SER A 35 20.42 -9.78 15.86
C SER A 35 21.29 -10.51 14.82
N TYR A 36 22.16 -11.43 15.25
CA TYR A 36 22.97 -12.29 14.38
C TYR A 36 22.18 -13.47 13.76
N LYS A 37 20.97 -13.74 14.26
CA LYS A 37 20.11 -14.81 13.71
C LYS A 37 19.01 -14.21 12.85
N LYS A 38 19.03 -14.51 11.55
CA LYS A 38 17.92 -14.18 10.66
C LYS A 38 16.65 -14.90 11.14
N PRO A 39 15.53 -14.19 11.35
CA PRO A 39 14.27 -14.82 11.72
C PRO A 39 13.73 -15.71 10.59
N GLN A 40 13.09 -16.81 10.97
CA GLN A 40 12.40 -17.71 10.04
C GLN A 40 10.90 -17.40 10.15
N LEU A 41 10.34 -16.77 9.13
CA LEU A 41 8.95 -16.29 9.13
C LEU A 41 8.15 -17.03 8.05
N LYS A 42 6.89 -17.36 8.36
CA LYS A 42 5.96 -18.00 7.44
C LYS A 42 5.05 -16.97 6.73
N HIS A 43 4.59 -16.00 7.45
CA HIS A 43 3.56 -15.04 7.04
C HIS A 43 4.06 -13.61 6.94
N LEU A 44 4.82 -13.17 7.94
CA LEU A 44 5.37 -11.81 7.96
C LEU A 44 6.55 -11.68 7.00
N GLN A 45 6.62 -10.56 6.32
CA GLN A 45 7.79 -10.17 5.53
C GLN A 45 8.46 -9.00 6.22
N ILE A 46 9.74 -9.09 6.52
CA ILE A 46 10.43 -8.03 7.23
C ILE A 46 11.65 -7.48 6.50
N ALA A 47 11.87 -6.18 6.65
CA ALA A 47 13.14 -5.56 6.33
C ALA A 47 14.12 -5.75 7.53
N PRO A 48 15.44 -5.81 7.27
CA PRO A 48 16.10 -5.66 5.97
C PRO A 48 16.26 -7.00 5.19
N PHE A 49 15.49 -8.05 5.50
CA PHE A 49 15.74 -9.40 4.97
C PHE A 49 14.99 -9.70 3.66
N ASP A 50 13.68 -9.88 3.74
CA ASP A 50 12.91 -10.48 2.63
C ASP A 50 11.92 -9.51 1.96
N LEU A 51 11.73 -8.32 2.51
CA LEU A 51 10.70 -7.39 2.08
C LEU A 51 10.84 -6.96 0.61
N ARG A 52 12.07 -6.65 0.14
CA ARG A 52 12.32 -6.35 -1.29
C ARG A 52 12.00 -7.53 -2.20
N ASN A 53 12.47 -8.73 -1.82
CA ASN A 53 12.22 -9.94 -2.60
C ASN A 53 10.73 -10.29 -2.64
N PHE A 54 10.01 -10.06 -1.55
CA PHE A 54 8.56 -10.23 -1.51
C PHE A 54 7.88 -9.30 -2.52
N LEU A 55 8.18 -8.00 -2.50
CA LEU A 55 7.60 -7.04 -3.44
C LEU A 55 7.92 -7.41 -4.89
N ARG A 56 9.17 -7.76 -5.18
CA ARG A 56 9.57 -8.19 -6.52
C ARG A 56 8.72 -9.36 -6.99
N ARG A 57 8.61 -10.43 -6.20
CA ARG A 57 7.79 -11.61 -6.55
C ARG A 57 6.33 -11.25 -6.81
N LYS A 58 5.73 -10.39 -5.97
CA LYS A 58 4.33 -9.98 -6.13
C LYS A 58 4.11 -9.16 -7.40
N ILE A 59 5.00 -8.23 -7.69
CA ILE A 59 4.92 -7.40 -8.90
C ILE A 59 5.15 -8.25 -10.15
N GLU A 60 6.14 -9.14 -10.14
CA GLU A 60 6.41 -10.07 -11.25
C GLU A 60 5.23 -11.01 -11.49
N GLN A 61 4.58 -11.49 -10.44
CA GLN A 61 3.36 -12.30 -10.53
C GLN A 61 2.22 -11.54 -11.23
N GLU A 62 2.03 -10.24 -10.94
CA GLU A 62 1.03 -9.43 -11.63
C GLU A 62 1.36 -9.22 -13.11
N ILE A 63 2.63 -9.06 -13.45
CA ILE A 63 3.09 -9.00 -14.84
C ILE A 63 2.79 -10.32 -15.58
N GLU A 64 3.07 -11.45 -14.95
CA GLU A 64 2.78 -12.78 -15.52
C GLU A 64 1.28 -13.01 -15.68
N ASN A 65 0.47 -12.64 -14.69
CA ASN A 65 -0.99 -12.70 -14.76
C ASN A 65 -1.51 -11.87 -15.92
N HIS A 66 -1.02 -10.63 -16.07
CA HIS A 66 -1.41 -9.74 -17.17
C HIS A 66 -1.11 -10.35 -18.54
N ARG A 67 0.11 -10.85 -18.73
CA ARG A 67 0.53 -11.52 -19.96
C ARG A 67 -0.28 -12.76 -20.28
N ALA A 68 -0.75 -13.45 -19.27
CA ALA A 68 -1.62 -14.63 -19.41
C ALA A 68 -3.11 -14.28 -19.59
N GLY A 69 -3.48 -12.99 -19.70
CA GLY A 69 -4.88 -12.53 -19.82
C GLY A 69 -5.72 -12.76 -18.56
N LYS A 70 -5.07 -12.97 -17.41
CA LYS A 70 -5.75 -13.10 -16.11
C LYS A 70 -5.98 -11.72 -15.48
N PRO A 71 -6.94 -11.60 -14.54
CA PRO A 71 -7.06 -10.41 -13.73
C PRO A 71 -5.72 -10.03 -13.09
N SER A 72 -5.32 -8.78 -13.27
CA SER A 72 -4.03 -8.27 -12.77
C SER A 72 -4.17 -6.81 -12.37
N GLY A 73 -3.44 -6.39 -11.36
CA GLY A 73 -3.46 -5.00 -10.92
C GLY A 73 -2.71 -4.81 -9.60
N ILE A 74 -2.08 -3.66 -9.48
CA ILE A 74 -1.31 -3.28 -8.29
C ILE A 74 -1.91 -2.01 -7.73
N SER A 75 -2.28 -2.00 -6.45
CA SER A 75 -2.73 -0.79 -5.77
C SER A 75 -1.90 -0.59 -4.49
N ILE A 76 -1.21 0.53 -4.39
CA ILE A 76 -0.30 0.82 -3.28
C ILE A 76 -0.66 2.14 -2.63
N LYS A 77 -0.75 2.14 -1.31
CA LYS A 77 -0.81 3.36 -0.50
C LYS A 77 0.39 3.38 0.43
N VAL A 78 1.18 4.46 0.35
CA VAL A 78 2.35 4.70 1.21
C VAL A 78 2.49 6.20 1.50
N ASN A 79 3.33 6.56 2.47
CA ASN A 79 3.57 7.98 2.71
C ASN A 79 4.69 8.52 1.82
N ASN A 80 5.73 7.72 1.60
CA ASN A 80 6.88 8.09 0.77
C ASN A 80 7.21 6.96 -0.21
N PHE A 81 7.54 7.34 -1.45
CA PHE A 81 7.92 6.42 -2.50
C PHE A 81 9.13 6.97 -3.25
N SER A 82 10.34 6.49 -2.89
CA SER A 82 11.60 7.02 -3.43
C SER A 82 12.72 5.97 -3.56
N ASP A 83 12.39 4.70 -3.40
CA ASP A 83 13.34 3.61 -3.58
C ASP A 83 13.52 3.29 -5.06
N THR A 84 14.75 3.32 -5.54
CA THR A 84 15.07 3.15 -6.96
C THR A 84 14.67 1.79 -7.51
N GLU A 85 14.89 0.71 -6.73
CA GLU A 85 14.53 -0.64 -7.17
C GLU A 85 13.02 -0.80 -7.30
N THR A 86 12.25 -0.30 -6.33
CA THR A 86 10.78 -0.34 -6.40
C THR A 86 10.23 0.58 -7.49
N ASN A 87 10.85 1.74 -7.76
CA ASN A 87 10.52 2.57 -8.91
C ASN A 87 10.63 1.77 -10.22
N GLU A 88 11.75 1.06 -10.40
CA GLU A 88 11.98 0.25 -11.60
C GLU A 88 10.97 -0.90 -11.73
N LEU A 89 10.64 -1.56 -10.63
CA LEU A 89 9.63 -2.62 -10.62
C LEU A 89 8.24 -2.09 -11.03
N MET A 90 7.82 -0.92 -10.51
CA MET A 90 6.55 -0.31 -10.89
C MET A 90 6.53 0.12 -12.35
N ARG A 91 7.65 0.68 -12.85
CA ARG A 91 7.78 1.03 -14.26
C ARG A 91 7.65 -0.21 -15.15
N ARG A 92 8.36 -1.29 -14.82
CA ARG A 92 8.25 -2.57 -15.55
C ARG A 92 6.82 -3.13 -15.56
N ALA A 93 6.10 -3.04 -14.44
CA ALA A 93 4.69 -3.46 -14.37
C ALA A 93 3.83 -2.60 -15.31
N SER A 94 4.01 -1.29 -15.27
CA SER A 94 3.31 -0.36 -16.16
C SER A 94 3.64 -0.60 -17.63
N ASP A 95 4.91 -0.77 -17.98
CA ASP A 95 5.35 -1.05 -19.36
C ASP A 95 4.77 -2.38 -19.89
N ALA A 96 4.51 -3.34 -18.99
CA ALA A 96 3.84 -4.58 -19.33
C ALA A 96 2.30 -4.45 -19.47
N GLY A 97 1.73 -3.27 -19.19
CA GLY A 97 0.30 -3.00 -19.25
C GLY A 97 -0.48 -3.29 -17.98
N VAL A 98 0.18 -3.67 -16.89
CA VAL A 98 -0.50 -3.91 -15.59
C VAL A 98 -1.08 -2.59 -15.08
N PRO A 99 -2.38 -2.51 -14.74
CA PRO A 99 -2.93 -1.34 -14.09
C PRO A 99 -2.28 -1.10 -12.72
N VAL A 100 -1.65 0.06 -12.53
CA VAL A 100 -1.01 0.44 -11.27
C VAL A 100 -1.64 1.70 -10.71
N ARG A 101 -2.15 1.64 -9.49
CA ARG A 101 -2.75 2.78 -8.77
C ARG A 101 -1.96 3.08 -7.50
N MET A 102 -1.49 4.30 -7.35
CA MET A 102 -0.68 4.69 -6.20
C MET A 102 -1.29 5.87 -5.46
N ILE A 103 -1.38 5.77 -4.15
CA ILE A 103 -1.71 6.89 -3.25
C ILE A 103 -0.46 7.19 -2.44
N VAL A 104 0.22 8.30 -2.75
CA VAL A 104 1.47 8.68 -2.09
C VAL A 104 1.31 10.07 -1.49
N ARG A 105 1.38 10.14 -0.15
CA ARG A 105 1.09 11.39 0.57
C ARG A 105 2.18 12.46 0.43
N SER A 106 3.45 12.06 0.40
CA SER A 106 4.58 12.98 0.54
C SER A 106 5.60 12.80 -0.58
N MET A 107 6.77 12.23 -0.29
CA MET A 107 7.83 12.09 -1.29
C MET A 107 7.45 11.09 -2.38
N PHE A 108 7.56 11.51 -3.64
CA PHE A 108 7.30 10.69 -4.82
C PHE A 108 8.38 10.94 -5.86
N SER A 109 9.19 9.92 -6.18
CA SER A 109 10.31 10.03 -7.11
C SER A 109 10.12 9.28 -8.43
N LEU A 110 9.01 8.55 -8.56
CA LEU A 110 8.70 7.85 -9.81
C LEU A 110 8.18 8.83 -10.86
N VAL A 111 8.81 8.84 -12.03
CA VAL A 111 8.34 9.62 -13.17
C VAL A 111 7.28 8.81 -13.91
N ILE A 112 6.08 9.39 -14.02
CA ILE A 112 4.95 8.79 -14.74
C ILE A 112 4.94 9.35 -16.16
N GLU A 113 5.13 8.48 -17.14
CA GLU A 113 5.09 8.87 -18.55
C GLU A 113 3.63 8.98 -19.04
N GLU A 114 3.40 9.84 -20.00
CA GLU A 114 2.08 10.02 -20.63
C GLU A 114 1.63 8.73 -21.30
N GLY A 115 0.38 8.34 -21.11
CA GLY A 115 -0.16 7.07 -21.61
C GLY A 115 0.24 5.83 -20.81
N SER A 116 0.95 6.00 -19.69
CA SER A 116 1.28 4.92 -18.75
C SER A 116 0.02 4.26 -18.16
N SER A 117 0.06 2.95 -17.91
CA SER A 117 -0.96 2.26 -17.12
C SER A 117 -0.82 2.51 -15.60
N LEU A 118 0.15 3.33 -15.21
CA LEU A 118 0.39 3.76 -13.84
C LEU A 118 -0.20 5.15 -13.61
N GLU A 119 -1.01 5.25 -12.59
CA GLU A 119 -1.56 6.51 -12.10
C GLU A 119 -1.19 6.70 -10.62
N ALA A 120 -0.94 7.94 -10.22
CA ALA A 120 -0.67 8.26 -8.82
C ALA A 120 -1.38 9.54 -8.38
N ILE A 121 -1.85 9.51 -7.14
CA ILE A 121 -2.47 10.66 -6.48
C ILE A 121 -1.87 10.87 -5.09
N SER A 122 -1.98 12.10 -4.60
CA SER A 122 -1.69 12.45 -3.21
C SER A 122 -2.95 12.96 -2.53
N ILE A 123 -3.19 12.53 -1.30
CA ILE A 123 -4.31 13.02 -0.47
C ILE A 123 -3.73 13.65 0.80
N VAL A 124 -3.99 14.94 0.95
CA VAL A 124 -3.69 15.70 2.18
C VAL A 124 -5.00 16.37 2.62
N ASP A 125 -5.50 15.95 3.78
CA ASP A 125 -6.79 16.40 4.29
C ASP A 125 -6.74 16.63 5.82
N LYS A 126 -7.89 16.63 6.49
CA LYS A 126 -8.07 16.91 7.93
C LYS A 126 -7.20 16.02 8.81
N TYR A 127 -7.19 14.70 8.53
CA TYR A 127 -6.37 13.73 9.22
C TYR A 127 -5.14 13.37 8.39
N LEU A 128 -4.03 13.11 9.05
CA LEU A 128 -2.81 12.65 8.42
C LEU A 128 -2.98 11.21 7.94
N GLU A 129 -3.03 11.02 6.63
CA GLU A 129 -3.08 9.70 6.00
C GLU A 129 -1.80 8.94 6.26
N HIS A 130 -1.80 8.02 7.23
CA HIS A 130 -0.59 7.35 7.69
C HIS A 130 -0.56 5.85 7.40
N SER A 131 -1.68 5.23 7.13
CA SER A 131 -1.75 3.80 6.81
C SER A 131 -1.00 3.47 5.50
N ARG A 132 -0.38 2.29 5.46
CA ARG A 132 0.24 1.73 4.26
C ARG A 132 -0.44 0.42 3.91
N MET A 133 -0.83 0.31 2.65
CA MET A 133 -1.54 -0.85 2.12
C MET A 133 -0.97 -1.25 0.76
N LEU A 134 -0.93 -2.56 0.54
CA LEU A 134 -0.59 -3.14 -0.76
C LEU A 134 -1.71 -4.11 -1.13
N LEU A 135 -2.21 -3.97 -2.35
CA LEU A 135 -3.25 -4.81 -2.92
C LEU A 135 -2.76 -5.34 -4.26
N PHE A 136 -2.91 -6.64 -4.47
CA PHE A 136 -2.58 -7.33 -5.72
C PHE A 136 -3.81 -8.11 -6.18
N GLU A 137 -4.14 -8.04 -7.48
CA GLU A 137 -5.30 -8.76 -8.04
C GLU A 137 -5.08 -10.27 -8.12
N ASN A 138 -3.84 -10.71 -8.19
CA ASN A 138 -3.40 -12.10 -8.04
C ASN A 138 -4.24 -13.10 -8.85
N GLY A 139 -4.48 -12.81 -10.13
CA GLY A 139 -5.22 -13.70 -11.02
C GLY A 139 -6.71 -13.83 -10.72
N GLY A 140 -7.29 -12.91 -9.95
CA GLY A 140 -8.70 -12.90 -9.53
C GLY A 140 -8.95 -13.34 -8.09
N GLU A 141 -7.89 -13.68 -7.35
CA GLU A 141 -7.93 -13.95 -5.90
C GLU A 141 -7.17 -12.86 -5.14
N PRO A 142 -7.76 -11.67 -4.94
CA PRO A 142 -7.05 -10.50 -4.44
C PRO A 142 -6.36 -10.74 -3.10
N GLU A 143 -5.12 -10.29 -3.01
CA GLU A 143 -4.35 -10.29 -1.77
C GLU A 143 -4.20 -8.87 -1.24
N VAL A 144 -4.33 -8.72 0.08
CA VAL A 144 -4.20 -7.44 0.78
C VAL A 144 -3.19 -7.58 1.90
N PHE A 145 -2.30 -6.61 1.97
CA PHE A 145 -1.29 -6.51 3.01
C PHE A 145 -1.32 -5.12 3.64
N LEU A 146 -1.07 -5.06 4.94
CA LEU A 146 -0.74 -3.82 5.63
C LEU A 146 0.76 -3.77 5.91
N SER A 147 1.31 -2.57 6.03
CA SER A 147 2.75 -2.38 6.20
C SER A 147 3.08 -1.24 7.16
N SER A 148 4.19 -1.38 7.86
CA SER A 148 4.84 -0.26 8.55
C SER A 148 5.80 0.50 7.65
N ALA A 149 6.28 -0.12 6.55
CA ALA A 149 7.28 0.43 5.65
C ALA A 149 6.72 1.48 4.71
N ASP A 150 7.42 2.60 4.58
CA ASP A 150 7.42 3.38 3.36
C ASP A 150 8.39 2.78 2.32
N PHE A 151 8.25 3.17 1.07
CA PHE A 151 9.13 2.68 0.00
C PHE A 151 10.31 3.64 -0.20
N MET A 152 11.19 3.61 0.79
CA MET A 152 12.46 4.36 0.80
C MET A 152 13.63 3.42 1.08
N PRO A 153 14.86 3.71 0.60
CA PRO A 153 16.02 2.85 0.85
C PRO A 153 16.19 2.49 2.33
N ARG A 154 16.08 3.48 3.22
CA ARG A 154 16.23 3.27 4.67
C ARG A 154 15.23 2.27 5.26
N ASN A 155 14.00 2.21 4.73
CA ASN A 155 12.98 1.28 5.22
C ASN A 155 13.27 -0.16 4.80
N PHE A 156 13.91 -0.34 3.65
CA PHE A 156 14.26 -1.66 3.15
C PHE A 156 15.60 -2.18 3.65
N ASP A 157 16.57 -1.28 3.91
CA ASP A 157 17.97 -1.67 4.09
C ASP A 157 18.46 -1.56 5.54
N THR A 158 17.85 -0.67 6.35
CA THR A 158 18.37 -0.36 7.70
C THR A 158 17.36 -0.45 8.82
N ARG A 159 16.08 -0.25 8.55
CA ARG A 159 15.03 -0.34 9.55
C ARG A 159 14.48 -1.76 9.65
N VAL A 160 13.93 -2.09 10.82
CA VAL A 160 13.05 -3.26 10.93
C VAL A 160 11.64 -2.79 10.64
N GLU A 161 11.14 -3.18 9.48
CA GLU A 161 9.79 -2.90 9.02
C GLU A 161 9.09 -4.21 8.70
N SER A 162 7.76 -4.22 8.74
CA SER A 162 6.98 -5.41 8.46
C SER A 162 5.87 -5.17 7.45
N ILE A 163 5.64 -6.20 6.63
CA ILE A 163 4.43 -6.38 5.82
C ILE A 163 3.73 -7.61 6.33
N PHE A 164 2.42 -7.53 6.53
CA PHE A 164 1.63 -8.65 7.02
C PHE A 164 0.34 -8.83 6.21
N PRO A 165 -0.02 -10.10 5.91
CA PRO A 165 -1.18 -10.41 5.10
C PRO A 165 -2.49 -10.27 5.87
N ILE A 166 -3.56 -9.98 5.15
CA ILE A 166 -4.93 -10.00 5.67
C ILE A 166 -5.64 -11.21 5.07
N TYR A 167 -5.76 -12.29 5.84
CA TYR A 167 -6.33 -13.55 5.36
C TYR A 167 -7.85 -13.55 5.36
N GLU A 168 -8.49 -12.88 6.33
CA GLU A 168 -9.93 -12.87 6.43
C GLU A 168 -10.58 -12.12 5.26
N LYS A 169 -11.41 -12.78 4.48
CA LYS A 169 -12.07 -12.23 3.29
C LYS A 169 -12.90 -10.98 3.58
N LYS A 170 -13.59 -10.93 4.73
CA LYS A 170 -14.38 -9.77 5.14
C LYS A 170 -13.48 -8.54 5.33
N LEU A 171 -12.37 -8.70 6.04
CA LEU A 171 -11.40 -7.63 6.26
C LEU A 171 -10.68 -7.21 4.97
N ARG A 172 -10.30 -8.17 4.11
CA ARG A 172 -9.74 -7.85 2.78
C ARG A 172 -10.69 -6.98 1.98
N ASN A 173 -11.96 -7.39 1.86
CA ASN A 173 -12.96 -6.61 1.12
C ASN A 173 -13.19 -5.23 1.73
N GLN A 174 -13.12 -5.10 3.04
CA GLN A 174 -13.23 -3.82 3.73
C GLN A 174 -12.04 -2.90 3.39
N LEU A 175 -10.82 -3.42 3.37
CA LEU A 175 -9.63 -2.65 3.01
C LEU A 175 -9.59 -2.29 1.52
N ILE A 176 -10.03 -3.19 0.63
CA ILE A 176 -10.21 -2.89 -0.79
C ILE A 176 -11.23 -1.74 -0.97
N GLY A 177 -12.35 -1.80 -0.27
CA GLY A 177 -13.36 -0.74 -0.28
C GLY A 177 -12.78 0.59 0.24
N TYR A 178 -12.02 0.55 1.33
CA TYR A 178 -11.32 1.70 1.88
C TYR A 178 -10.37 2.35 0.86
N PHE A 179 -9.52 1.54 0.21
CA PHE A 179 -8.62 2.02 -0.83
C PHE A 179 -9.39 2.66 -2.00
N ASN A 180 -10.45 2.01 -2.47
CA ASN A 180 -11.24 2.49 -3.60
C ASN A 180 -11.95 3.81 -3.29
N ILE A 181 -12.42 4.02 -2.05
CA ILE A 181 -12.97 5.31 -1.61
C ILE A 181 -11.88 6.39 -1.68
N GLN A 182 -10.69 6.12 -1.19
CA GLN A 182 -9.57 7.06 -1.30
C GLN A 182 -9.17 7.32 -2.75
N TRP A 183 -9.11 6.27 -3.57
CA TRP A 183 -8.82 6.40 -4.99
C TRP A 183 -9.85 7.26 -5.72
N SER A 184 -11.09 7.26 -5.28
CA SER A 184 -12.19 8.03 -5.89
C SER A 184 -12.27 9.47 -5.41
N ASP A 185 -11.39 9.91 -4.50
CA ASP A 185 -11.38 11.30 -4.03
C ASP A 185 -11.17 12.27 -5.20
N ASN A 186 -12.06 13.24 -5.32
CA ASN A 186 -12.01 14.34 -6.32
C ASN A 186 -12.12 15.73 -5.67
N VAL A 187 -11.95 15.79 -4.33
CA VAL A 187 -12.01 17.03 -3.56
C VAL A 187 -10.64 17.40 -3.00
N LYS A 188 -9.90 16.41 -2.52
CA LYS A 188 -8.59 16.60 -1.90
C LYS A 188 -7.45 15.90 -2.65
N ALA A 189 -7.76 14.93 -3.50
CA ALA A 189 -6.75 14.25 -4.30
C ALA A 189 -6.09 15.21 -5.30
N ARG A 190 -4.77 15.11 -5.34
CA ARG A 190 -3.91 15.81 -6.31
C ARG A 190 -3.23 14.79 -7.20
N ILE A 191 -3.14 15.07 -8.48
CA ILE A 191 -2.47 14.22 -9.46
C ILE A 191 -0.96 14.35 -9.28
N LEU A 192 -0.28 13.22 -9.22
CA LEU A 192 1.17 13.13 -9.26
C LEU A 192 1.58 12.81 -10.69
N ASP A 193 1.75 13.85 -11.50
CA ASP A 193 2.12 13.75 -12.90
C ASP A 193 3.63 13.95 -13.12
N LYS A 194 4.08 13.72 -14.36
CA LYS A 194 5.48 13.91 -14.80
C LYS A 194 6.05 15.29 -14.46
N ASN A 195 5.21 16.32 -14.53
CA ASN A 195 5.61 17.71 -14.33
C ASN A 195 5.44 18.18 -12.89
N LEU A 196 4.97 17.30 -11.98
CA LEU A 196 4.64 17.62 -10.59
C LEU A 196 3.75 18.87 -10.48
N THR A 197 2.74 18.97 -11.35
CA THR A 197 1.85 20.13 -11.40
C THR A 197 1.01 20.29 -10.14
N ASN A 198 0.89 19.22 -9.36
CA ASN A 198 0.15 19.20 -8.10
C ASN A 198 -1.31 19.70 -8.25
N GLN A 199 -1.90 19.49 -9.42
CA GLN A 199 -3.27 19.87 -9.71
C GLN A 199 -4.25 18.96 -8.98
N TYR A 200 -5.36 19.52 -8.55
CA TYR A 200 -6.46 18.72 -8.04
C TYR A 200 -7.04 17.81 -9.12
N ARG A 201 -7.40 16.60 -8.72
CA ARG A 201 -8.10 15.68 -9.62
C ARG A 201 -9.40 16.31 -10.09
N PRO A 202 -9.67 16.38 -11.42
CA PRO A 202 -10.86 17.03 -11.94
C PRO A 202 -12.14 16.34 -11.44
N ASN A 203 -13.13 17.12 -11.08
CA ASN A 203 -14.48 16.63 -10.88
C ASN A 203 -15.29 16.90 -12.17
N GLU A 204 -15.37 15.89 -13.04
CA GLU A 204 -16.04 15.98 -14.35
C GLU A 204 -17.57 16.02 -14.24
N GLY A 205 -18.11 16.84 -13.34
CA GLY A 205 -19.56 17.00 -13.11
C GLY A 205 -20.17 15.88 -12.25
N GLY A 206 -19.34 15.03 -11.67
CA GLY A 206 -19.76 13.99 -10.74
C GLY A 206 -20.02 14.49 -9.32
N LYS A 207 -20.50 13.61 -8.46
CA LYS A 207 -20.67 13.89 -7.03
C LYS A 207 -19.31 14.20 -6.40
N ALA A 208 -19.25 15.25 -5.58
CA ALA A 208 -18.07 15.54 -4.77
C ALA A 208 -17.79 14.37 -3.80
N MET A 209 -16.61 13.76 -3.93
CA MET A 209 -16.17 12.62 -3.14
C MET A 209 -14.94 13.05 -2.32
N ARG A 210 -15.14 13.33 -1.03
CA ARG A 210 -14.06 13.60 -0.09
C ARG A 210 -13.81 12.37 0.76
N ALA A 211 -12.72 11.68 0.49
CA ALA A 211 -12.45 10.33 0.98
C ALA A 211 -12.61 10.17 2.49
N GLN A 212 -12.06 11.07 3.30
CA GLN A 212 -12.11 10.92 4.76
C GLN A 212 -13.54 10.92 5.31
N PHE A 213 -14.45 11.71 4.74
CA PHE A 213 -15.86 11.71 5.16
C PHE A 213 -16.62 10.48 4.63
N GLU A 214 -16.34 10.05 3.41
CA GLU A 214 -16.98 8.85 2.87
C GLU A 214 -16.49 7.58 3.56
N ILE A 215 -15.23 7.51 3.99
CA ILE A 215 -14.68 6.42 4.81
C ILE A 215 -15.38 6.37 6.16
N GLU A 216 -15.61 7.50 6.82
CA GLU A 216 -16.35 7.52 8.09
C GLU A 216 -17.73 6.88 7.94
N LYS A 217 -18.48 7.24 6.89
CA LYS A 217 -19.78 6.62 6.58
C LYS A 217 -19.64 5.12 6.30
N TYR A 218 -18.70 4.76 5.42
CA TYR A 218 -18.44 3.37 5.06
C TYR A 218 -18.14 2.47 6.26
N LEU A 219 -17.39 2.97 7.24
CA LEU A 219 -17.07 2.22 8.45
C LEU A 219 -18.27 2.13 9.41
N ARG A 220 -19.10 3.18 9.50
CA ARG A 220 -20.34 3.14 10.30
C ARG A 220 -21.35 2.13 9.76
N ASP A 221 -21.50 2.03 8.44
CA ASP A 221 -22.43 1.11 7.79
C ASP A 221 -21.97 -0.37 7.87
N LYS A 222 -20.73 -0.64 8.27
CA LYS A 222 -20.15 -1.99 8.39
C LYS A 222 -20.16 -2.53 9.82
N ASN A 223 -20.36 -1.66 10.82
CA ASN A 223 -20.50 -2.02 12.24
C ASN A 223 -21.97 -2.17 12.60
#